data_87e06818f3bde53ca88dffd3aabc6767
#
_entry.id   87e06818f3bde53ca88dffd3aabc6767
#
_cell.length_a   1.000
_cell.length_b   1.000
_cell.length_c   1.000
_cell.angle_alpha   90.00
_cell.angle_beta   90.00
_cell.angle_gamma   90.00
#
_symmetry.space_group_name_H-M   'P 1'
#
loop_
_entity.id
_entity.type
_entity.pdbx_description
1 polymer ?
#
loop_
_entity_poly.entity_id
_entity_poly.type
_entity_poly.pdbx_seq_one_letter_code
_entity_poly.pdbx_strand_id
1 'polypeptide(L)'
;MKRFILLLMALSIAYAPASYAGTVKVKGLITKALVADEGRWGGCMVNVDVKLADKGLDCPGKSVSFSCSGVFTEKDVAYRMFDQAQMAFALERKVQIYVDDTKKHNGYCYGNRIEVLK
;
A
#
# COMPACT_ATOMS: atom_id res chain seq x y z
N MET A 1 -15.31 29.39 -59.74
CA MET A 1 -14.34 28.44 -59.14
C MET A 1 -14.38 28.63 -57.61
N LYS A 2 -15.05 27.74 -56.92
CA LYS A 2 -15.09 27.74 -55.47
C LYS A 2 -13.99 26.80 -54.95
N ARG A 3 -13.00 27.36 -54.24
CA ARG A 3 -11.97 26.58 -53.56
C ARG A 3 -12.50 26.13 -52.22
N PHE A 4 -12.76 24.84 -52.09
CA PHE A 4 -13.02 24.20 -50.83
C PHE A 4 -11.73 24.00 -50.06
N ILE A 5 -11.53 24.71 -48.96
CA ILE A 5 -10.46 24.48 -48.02
C ILE A 5 -10.96 23.43 -47.04
N LEU A 6 -10.47 22.20 -47.15
CA LEU A 6 -10.68 21.15 -46.14
C LEU A 6 -9.78 21.45 -44.94
N LEU A 7 -10.41 21.87 -43.86
CA LEU A 7 -9.76 21.98 -42.54
C LEU A 7 -9.68 20.58 -41.95
N LEU A 8 -8.49 19.96 -42.02
CA LEU A 8 -8.21 18.74 -41.24
C LEU A 8 -8.01 19.14 -39.77
N MET A 9 -9.02 18.95 -38.93
CA MET A 9 -8.84 18.96 -37.49
C MET A 9 -8.14 17.66 -37.08
N ALA A 10 -6.86 17.73 -36.79
CA ALA A 10 -6.12 16.66 -36.14
C ALA A 10 -6.57 16.56 -34.68
N LEU A 11 -7.38 15.55 -34.40
CA LEU A 11 -7.77 15.20 -33.04
C LEU A 11 -6.57 14.53 -32.36
N SER A 12 -5.77 15.30 -31.63
CA SER A 12 -4.69 14.79 -30.81
C SER A 12 -5.31 14.13 -29.57
N ILE A 13 -5.42 12.82 -29.61
CA ILE A 13 -5.78 12.01 -28.45
C ILE A 13 -4.56 12.02 -27.52
N ALA A 14 -4.62 12.85 -26.48
CA ALA A 14 -3.62 12.81 -25.42
C ALA A 14 -3.84 11.51 -24.62
N TYR A 15 -2.98 10.53 -24.83
CA TYR A 15 -2.89 9.37 -23.95
C TYR A 15 -2.29 9.84 -22.63
N ALA A 16 -3.13 10.02 -21.61
CA ALA A 16 -2.65 10.14 -20.24
C ALA A 16 -2.04 8.78 -19.84
N PRO A 17 -0.80 8.72 -19.36
CA PRO A 17 -0.27 7.47 -18.82
C PRO A 17 -1.17 7.07 -17.65
N ALA A 18 -1.75 5.86 -17.69
CA ALA A 18 -2.47 5.29 -16.58
C ALA A 18 -1.47 5.18 -15.43
N SER A 19 -1.62 6.03 -14.39
CA SER A 19 -0.94 5.81 -13.13
C SER A 19 -1.53 4.55 -12.52
N TYR A 20 -0.82 3.45 -12.62
CA TYR A 20 -1.16 2.26 -11.88
C TYR A 20 -0.96 2.57 -10.40
N ALA A 21 -2.03 3.00 -9.71
CA ALA A 21 -2.15 2.88 -8.28
C ALA A 21 -2.18 1.38 -8.00
N GLY A 22 -1.01 0.79 -7.83
CA GLY A 22 -0.84 -0.64 -7.71
C GLY A 22 -0.27 -0.99 -6.35
N THR A 23 -0.35 -2.25 -6.03
CA THR A 23 0.33 -2.83 -4.89
C THR A 23 1.83 -2.87 -5.16
N VAL A 24 2.62 -2.26 -4.27
CA VAL A 24 4.08 -2.26 -4.33
C VAL A 24 4.63 -3.19 -3.25
N LYS A 25 5.62 -3.98 -3.62
CA LYS A 25 6.34 -4.85 -2.69
C LYS A 25 7.36 -4.04 -1.90
N VAL A 26 7.26 -4.09 -0.59
CA VAL A 26 8.20 -3.45 0.33
C VAL A 26 8.91 -4.54 1.14
N LYS A 27 10.22 -4.62 0.99
CA LYS A 27 11.05 -5.58 1.73
C LYS A 27 11.82 -4.83 2.83
N GLY A 28 11.84 -5.38 4.03
CA GLY A 28 12.59 -4.82 5.14
C GLY A 28 12.39 -5.58 6.45
N LEU A 29 12.95 -5.01 7.51
CA LEU A 29 12.75 -5.49 8.88
C LEU A 29 11.60 -4.72 9.53
N ILE A 30 10.82 -5.42 10.32
CA ILE A 30 9.81 -4.77 11.16
C ILE A 30 10.52 -4.19 12.39
N THR A 31 10.27 -2.91 12.66
CA THR A 31 10.88 -2.19 13.78
C THR A 31 9.89 -1.86 14.88
N LYS A 32 8.60 -1.99 14.61
CA LYS A 32 7.52 -1.74 15.57
C LYS A 32 6.27 -2.50 15.14
N ALA A 33 5.54 -3.02 16.11
CA ALA A 33 4.22 -3.58 15.92
C ALA A 33 3.28 -2.99 16.96
N LEU A 34 2.07 -2.60 16.55
CA LEU A 34 1.08 -2.04 17.45
C LEU A 34 -0.33 -2.57 17.17
N VAL A 35 -1.09 -2.69 18.21
CA VAL A 35 -2.54 -2.93 18.19
C VAL A 35 -3.22 -1.75 18.86
N ALA A 36 -4.30 -1.27 18.27
CA ALA A 36 -5.08 -0.16 18.79
C ALA A 36 -6.57 -0.50 18.78
N ASP A 37 -7.35 0.34 19.41
CA ASP A 37 -8.82 0.24 19.34
C ASP A 37 -9.29 0.31 17.89
N GLU A 38 -10.40 -0.33 17.60
CA GLU A 38 -11.04 -0.27 16.28
C GLU A 38 -11.23 1.19 15.84
N GLY A 39 -10.97 1.46 14.57
CA GLY A 39 -11.06 2.79 13.97
C GLY A 39 -9.80 3.65 14.10
N ARG A 40 -8.80 3.23 14.86
CA ARG A 40 -7.49 3.87 14.89
C ARG A 40 -6.49 3.06 14.07
N TRP A 41 -5.94 3.68 13.03
CA TRP A 41 -4.92 3.08 12.15
C TRP A 41 -5.29 1.71 11.62
N GLY A 42 -6.60 1.45 11.52
CA GLY A 42 -7.12 0.14 11.12
C GLY A 42 -7.01 -0.96 12.18
N GLY A 43 -6.75 -0.63 13.43
CA GLY A 43 -6.71 -1.56 14.56
C GLY A 43 -5.37 -2.26 14.79
N CYS A 44 -4.54 -2.42 13.76
CA CYS A 44 -3.18 -2.97 13.86
C CYS A 44 -2.29 -2.39 12.78
N MET A 45 -1.02 -2.20 13.12
CA MET A 45 -0.07 -1.58 12.23
C MET A 45 1.36 -2.02 12.56
N VAL A 46 2.23 -2.01 11.57
CA VAL A 46 3.67 -2.22 11.76
C VAL A 46 4.46 -1.07 11.15
N ASN A 47 5.65 -0.82 11.67
CA ASN A 47 6.65 -0.02 11.00
C ASN A 47 7.70 -0.95 10.38
N VAL A 48 8.10 -0.62 9.17
CA VAL A 48 9.25 -1.24 8.50
C VAL A 48 10.44 -0.29 8.52
N ASP A 49 11.63 -0.78 8.25
CA ASP A 49 12.86 0.02 8.27
C ASP A 49 13.10 0.82 6.97
N VAL A 50 12.08 0.90 6.12
CA VAL A 50 12.14 1.56 4.82
C VAL A 50 11.07 2.64 4.75
N LYS A 51 11.42 3.82 4.22
CA LYS A 51 10.43 4.86 3.90
C LYS A 51 9.59 4.42 2.71
N LEU A 52 8.27 4.39 2.88
CA LEU A 52 7.35 3.94 1.84
C LEU A 52 7.37 4.86 0.61
N ALA A 53 7.56 6.16 0.81
CA ALA A 53 7.70 7.12 -0.28
C ALA A 53 8.91 6.82 -1.19
N ASP A 54 9.99 6.25 -0.66
CA ASP A 54 11.17 5.86 -1.43
C ASP A 54 10.88 4.67 -2.38
N LYS A 55 9.76 3.99 -2.18
CA LYS A 55 9.26 2.89 -3.03
C LYS A 55 8.21 3.34 -4.03
N GLY A 56 8.00 4.66 -4.17
CA GLY A 56 7.01 5.22 -5.08
C GLY A 56 5.57 5.16 -4.57
N LEU A 57 5.39 4.94 -3.27
CA LEU A 57 4.09 4.89 -2.61
C LEU A 57 3.70 6.25 -2.05
N ASP A 58 2.45 6.64 -2.24
CA ASP A 58 1.85 7.79 -1.56
C ASP A 58 1.42 7.39 -0.14
N CYS A 59 2.42 7.15 0.70
CA CYS A 59 2.24 6.69 2.07
C CYS A 59 3.15 7.48 3.01
N PRO A 60 2.64 7.96 4.16
CA PRO A 60 3.48 8.66 5.12
C PRO A 60 4.41 7.67 5.86
N GLY A 61 5.64 8.09 6.06
CA GLY A 61 6.60 7.40 6.91
C GLY A 61 6.89 5.95 6.53
N LYS A 62 6.86 5.10 7.54
CA LYS A 62 7.27 3.68 7.46
C LYS A 62 6.17 2.73 7.95
N SER A 63 4.96 3.21 8.09
CA SER A 63 3.86 2.50 8.76
C SER A 63 2.90 1.86 7.75
N VAL A 64 2.55 0.60 7.99
CA VAL A 64 1.61 -0.18 7.19
C VAL A 64 0.52 -0.75 8.10
N SER A 65 -0.74 -0.52 7.76
CA SER A 65 -1.89 -1.10 8.45
C SER A 65 -2.34 -2.40 7.79
N PHE A 66 -2.68 -3.41 8.55
CA PHE A 66 -3.28 -4.64 8.03
C PHE A 66 -4.81 -4.66 8.08
N SER A 67 -5.42 -3.58 8.53
CA SER A 67 -6.89 -3.47 8.60
C SER A 67 -7.56 -4.48 9.52
N CYS A 68 -7.03 -4.64 10.74
CA CYS A 68 -7.62 -5.49 11.78
C CYS A 68 -9.03 -5.05 12.20
N SER A 69 -9.43 -3.81 11.86
CA SER A 69 -10.80 -3.32 12.00
C SER A 69 -11.81 -4.02 11.09
N GLY A 70 -11.35 -4.70 10.04
CA GLY A 70 -12.19 -5.40 9.09
C GLY A 70 -12.70 -4.54 7.93
N VAL A 71 -12.17 -3.33 7.73
CA VAL A 71 -12.64 -2.41 6.68
C VAL A 71 -12.21 -2.86 5.28
N PHE A 72 -10.94 -3.25 5.10
CA PHE A 72 -10.39 -3.62 3.78
C PHE A 72 -10.24 -5.12 3.58
N THR A 73 -10.29 -5.89 4.64
CA THR A 73 -10.24 -7.35 4.62
C THR A 73 -11.01 -7.88 5.84
N GLU A 74 -11.27 -9.17 5.88
CA GLU A 74 -11.87 -9.81 7.06
C GLU A 74 -10.91 -9.73 8.26
N LYS A 75 -11.47 -9.54 9.45
CA LYS A 75 -10.69 -9.37 10.68
C LYS A 75 -9.72 -10.53 10.94
N ASP A 76 -10.15 -11.76 10.72
CA ASP A 76 -9.32 -12.94 10.94
C ASP A 76 -8.13 -12.99 9.96
N VAL A 77 -8.31 -12.59 8.72
CA VAL A 77 -7.22 -12.49 7.73
C VAL A 77 -6.23 -11.41 8.15
N ALA A 78 -6.72 -10.25 8.57
CA ALA A 78 -5.88 -9.14 9.04
C ALA A 78 -5.03 -9.55 10.24
N TYR A 79 -5.64 -10.21 11.23
CA TYR A 79 -4.92 -10.69 12.41
C TYR A 79 -3.89 -11.77 12.09
N ARG A 80 -4.16 -12.63 11.11
CA ARG A 80 -3.15 -13.60 10.62
C ARG A 80 -1.96 -12.91 9.98
N MET A 81 -2.18 -11.87 9.18
CA MET A 81 -1.09 -11.07 8.63
C MET A 81 -0.29 -10.39 9.74
N PHE A 82 -0.97 -9.83 10.71
CA PHE A 82 -0.33 -9.20 11.86
C PHE A 82 0.45 -10.19 12.71
N ASP A 83 -0.06 -11.40 12.93
CA ASP A 83 0.66 -12.47 13.64
C ASP A 83 1.96 -12.85 12.91
N GLN A 84 1.94 -12.95 11.58
CA GLN A 84 3.15 -13.18 10.80
C GLN A 84 4.16 -12.05 10.97
N ALA A 85 3.68 -10.82 10.99
CA ALA A 85 4.52 -9.66 11.22
C ALA A 85 5.16 -9.66 12.61
N GLN A 86 4.40 -10.00 13.64
CA GLN A 86 4.89 -10.11 15.02
C GLN A 86 5.95 -11.22 15.15
N MET A 87 5.71 -12.35 14.51
CA MET A 87 6.69 -13.46 14.48
C MET A 87 7.99 -13.00 13.81
N ALA A 88 7.90 -12.34 12.67
CA ALA A 88 9.07 -11.82 11.96
C ALA A 88 9.82 -10.78 12.80
N PHE A 89 9.09 -9.92 13.51
CA PHE A 89 9.66 -8.93 14.41
C PHE A 89 10.45 -9.60 15.56
N ALA A 90 9.83 -10.59 16.20
CA ALA A 90 10.46 -11.31 17.32
C ALA A 90 11.70 -12.11 16.88
N LEU A 91 11.70 -12.66 15.68
CA LEU A 91 12.78 -13.49 15.14
C LEU A 91 13.79 -12.70 14.29
N GLU A 92 13.61 -11.37 14.18
CA GLU A 92 14.45 -10.50 13.35
C GLU A 92 14.58 -10.97 11.91
N ARG A 93 13.43 -11.41 11.34
CA ARG A 93 13.35 -11.85 9.96
C ARG A 93 12.89 -10.73 9.06
N LYS A 94 13.45 -10.66 7.88
CA LYS A 94 12.92 -9.77 6.83
C LYS A 94 11.54 -10.22 6.41
N VAL A 95 10.71 -9.24 6.08
CA VAL A 95 9.39 -9.43 5.48
C VAL A 95 9.33 -8.78 4.12
N GLN A 96 8.41 -9.23 3.31
CA GLN A 96 7.96 -8.55 2.12
C GLN A 96 6.46 -8.28 2.26
N ILE A 97 6.10 -7.02 2.29
CA ILE A 97 4.70 -6.58 2.43
C ILE A 97 4.25 -5.96 1.12
N TYR A 98 3.08 -6.34 0.67
CA TYR A 98 2.43 -5.77 -0.51
C TYR A 98 1.56 -4.62 -0.04
N VAL A 99 1.96 -3.40 -0.35
CA VAL A 99 1.33 -2.17 0.14
C VAL A 99 0.53 -1.51 -0.95
N ASP A 100 -0.73 -1.24 -0.66
CA ASP A 100 -1.69 -0.57 -1.54
C ASP A 100 -1.91 0.86 -1.03
N ASP A 101 -1.48 1.85 -1.79
CA ASP A 101 -1.61 3.26 -1.43
C ASP A 101 -2.97 3.88 -1.79
N THR A 102 -3.86 3.11 -2.38
CA THR A 102 -5.24 3.53 -2.67
C THR A 102 -6.19 3.29 -1.51
N LYS A 103 -5.78 2.50 -0.53
CA LYS A 103 -6.57 2.15 0.66
C LYS A 103 -5.81 2.57 1.90
N LYS A 104 -6.41 3.45 2.70
CA LYS A 104 -5.74 4.06 3.85
C LYS A 104 -6.62 4.06 5.09
N HIS A 105 -5.99 3.89 6.25
CA HIS A 105 -6.54 4.14 7.57
C HIS A 105 -5.86 5.34 8.20
N ASN A 106 -6.58 6.42 8.46
CA ASN A 106 -6.02 7.66 9.02
C ASN A 106 -4.79 8.18 8.23
N GLY A 107 -4.79 7.98 6.90
CA GLY A 107 -3.70 8.36 6.02
C GLY A 107 -2.60 7.31 5.85
N TYR A 108 -2.57 6.25 6.65
CA TYR A 108 -1.60 5.17 6.53
C TYR A 108 -2.08 4.08 5.56
N CYS A 109 -1.18 3.61 4.73
CA CYS A 109 -1.49 2.66 3.66
C CYS A 109 -1.77 1.25 4.18
N TYR A 110 -2.59 0.54 3.44
CA TYR A 110 -2.99 -0.83 3.72
C TYR A 110 -2.02 -1.85 3.12
N GLY A 111 -1.60 -2.82 3.94
CA GLY A 111 -0.85 -4.00 3.50
C GLY A 111 -1.79 -5.18 3.31
N ASN A 112 -1.87 -5.70 2.09
CA ASN A 112 -2.81 -6.76 1.74
C ASN A 112 -2.19 -8.16 1.70
N ARG A 113 -0.89 -8.25 1.89
CA ARG A 113 -0.14 -9.51 1.92
C ARG A 113 1.17 -9.34 2.65
N ILE A 114 1.58 -10.34 3.37
CA ILE A 114 2.89 -10.41 4.01
C ILE A 114 3.54 -11.77 3.76
N GLU A 115 4.83 -11.74 3.49
CA GLU A 115 5.69 -12.91 3.39
C GLU A 115 6.84 -12.76 4.37
N VAL A 116 7.12 -13.80 5.14
CA VAL A 116 8.27 -13.84 6.04
C VAL A 116 9.41 -14.56 5.31
N LEU A 117 10.56 -13.91 5.26
CA LEU A 117 11.72 -14.37 4.50
C LEU A 117 12.77 -14.98 5.43
N LYS A 118 13.62 -15.87 4.86
CA LYS A 118 14.81 -16.39 5.54
C LYS A 118 16.01 -15.48 5.35
#